data_e01b86de707931f07c0f14d79fea9c7b
#
_entry.id   e01b86de707931f07c0f14d79fea9c7b
#
_cell.length_a   1.000
_cell.length_b   1.000
_cell.length_c   1.000
_cell.angle_alpha   90.00
_cell.angle_beta   90.00
_cell.angle_gamma   90.00
#
_symmetry.space_group_name_H-M   'P 1'
#
loop_
_entity.id
_entity.type
_entity.pdbx_description
1 polymer ?
#
loop_
_entity_poly.entity_id
_entity_poly.type
_entity_poly.pdbx_seq_one_letter_code
_entity_poly.pdbx_strand_id
1 'polypeptide(L)'
;MLGAALALTACNSSGAVINDPTISLSTADVVLSASYAYAPVVDDEIELPAFDYTKMRERYLRRVVKLRTRYKPGTIIVDTTGPFLYLIQRGGKAIRYGIAVGKEGFEWSGDAVVKRKTKWPTWTPPAEMIARQPKLAVYAEGMPAGVRNPLGARAMYLFKDGRDTMYRIHGTNHPFSIGKNASSGCFRMINQDVIDLYDRVKPGAKVIVRHAPPDYSGNH
;
A
#
# COMPACT_ATOMS: atom_id res chain seq x y z
N MET A 1 16.34 55.21 26.23
CA MET A 1 16.19 53.81 26.69
C MET A 1 15.00 53.19 25.91
N LEU A 2 15.31 52.48 24.84
CA LEU A 2 14.32 51.79 24.03
C LEU A 2 14.28 50.30 24.49
N GLY A 3 13.16 49.87 25.03
CA GLY A 3 12.91 48.49 25.36
C GLY A 3 12.37 47.76 24.14
N ALA A 4 13.08 46.78 23.64
CA ALA A 4 12.64 45.88 22.60
C ALA A 4 11.78 44.75 23.19
N ALA A 5 10.52 44.69 22.87
CA ALA A 5 9.65 43.58 23.19
C ALA A 5 9.87 42.45 22.18
N LEU A 6 10.38 41.30 22.63
CA LEU A 6 10.38 40.06 21.85
C LEU A 6 8.98 39.48 21.83
N ALA A 7 8.35 39.46 20.68
CA ALA A 7 7.15 38.71 20.43
C ALA A 7 7.52 37.24 20.13
N LEU A 8 7.22 36.34 21.04
CA LEU A 8 7.26 34.89 20.80
C LEU A 8 6.04 34.49 19.96
N THR A 9 6.24 34.30 18.67
CA THR A 9 5.26 33.65 17.80
C THR A 9 5.32 32.14 18.02
N ALA A 10 4.30 31.60 18.65
CA ALA A 10 4.09 30.18 18.73
C ALA A 10 3.76 29.64 17.34
N CYS A 11 4.68 28.89 16.73
CA CYS A 11 4.41 28.14 15.50
C CYS A 11 3.47 26.99 15.82
N ASN A 12 2.23 27.13 15.37
CA ASN A 12 1.24 26.07 15.36
C ASN A 12 1.65 25.07 14.23
N SER A 13 2.17 23.90 14.60
CA SER A 13 2.60 22.87 13.66
C SER A 13 1.40 22.06 13.15
N SER A 14 0.58 22.66 12.32
CA SER A 14 -0.29 21.88 11.42
C SER A 14 0.60 21.25 10.36
N GLY A 15 0.64 19.91 10.32
CA GLY A 15 1.46 19.14 9.40
C GLY A 15 1.19 19.46 7.94
N ALA A 16 1.86 20.47 7.42
CA ALA A 16 1.88 20.75 5.99
C ALA A 16 2.69 19.67 5.29
N VAL A 17 2.02 18.88 4.46
CA VAL A 17 2.68 18.00 3.48
C VAL A 17 3.47 18.92 2.55
N ILE A 18 4.79 18.95 2.73
CA ILE A 18 5.69 19.76 1.90
C ILE A 18 5.73 19.14 0.50
N ASN A 19 4.98 19.74 -0.43
CA ASN A 19 4.89 19.35 -1.84
C ASN A 19 5.76 20.24 -2.74
N ASP A 20 6.91 20.68 -2.27
CA ASP A 20 7.84 21.47 -3.08
C ASP A 20 8.83 20.55 -3.82
N PRO A 21 8.85 20.55 -5.18
CA PRO A 21 9.74 19.69 -5.97
C PRO A 21 11.21 20.09 -5.89
N THR A 22 11.54 21.23 -5.26
CA THR A 22 12.91 21.74 -5.08
C THR A 22 13.52 21.30 -3.75
N ILE A 23 12.74 20.75 -2.82
CA ILE A 23 13.26 20.26 -1.55
C ILE A 23 13.82 18.84 -1.77
N SER A 24 15.15 18.75 -1.90
CA SER A 24 15.86 17.49 -1.70
C SER A 24 15.75 17.14 -0.22
N LEU A 25 14.89 16.17 0.13
CA LEU A 25 14.81 15.66 1.50
C LEU A 25 16.19 15.13 1.89
N SER A 26 16.72 15.61 3.01
CA SER A 26 17.94 15.05 3.59
C SER A 26 17.70 13.59 3.99
N THR A 27 18.74 12.79 4.13
CA THR A 27 18.64 11.41 4.61
C THR A 27 17.92 11.34 5.97
N ALA A 28 18.09 12.37 6.82
CA ALA A 28 17.42 12.49 8.11
C ALA A 28 15.91 12.70 7.96
N ASP A 29 15.45 13.51 7.00
CA ASP A 29 14.02 13.75 6.75
C ASP A 29 13.32 12.49 6.23
N VAL A 30 14.00 11.71 5.40
CA VAL A 30 13.48 10.41 4.93
C VAL A 30 13.32 9.43 6.11
N VAL A 31 14.29 9.37 7.02
CA VAL A 31 14.24 8.51 8.20
C VAL A 31 13.12 8.91 9.16
N LEU A 32 12.96 10.21 9.44
CA LEU A 32 11.87 10.71 10.28
C LEU A 32 10.50 10.43 9.65
N SER A 33 10.36 10.60 8.34
CA SER A 33 9.14 10.27 7.61
C SER A 33 8.83 8.77 7.67
N ALA A 34 9.84 7.90 7.55
CA ALA A 34 9.67 6.46 7.65
C ALA A 34 9.27 6.02 9.07
N SER A 35 9.89 6.57 10.11
CA SER A 35 9.54 6.26 11.50
C SER A 35 8.07 6.57 11.80
N TYR A 36 7.57 7.69 11.32
CA TYR A 36 6.15 8.05 11.44
C TYR A 36 5.26 7.13 10.59
N ALA A 37 5.63 6.87 9.34
CA ALA A 37 4.84 6.09 8.41
C ALA A 37 4.63 4.63 8.85
N TYR A 38 5.56 4.08 9.62
CA TYR A 38 5.55 2.69 10.09
C TYR A 38 5.43 2.56 11.62
N ALA A 39 5.01 3.63 12.28
CA ALA A 39 4.67 3.63 13.72
C ALA A 39 3.57 2.61 14.06
N PRO A 40 3.42 2.23 15.33
CA PRO A 40 2.29 1.42 15.76
C PRO A 40 0.97 2.19 15.54
N VAL A 41 -0.09 1.47 15.25
CA VAL A 41 -1.42 2.04 14.99
C VAL A 41 -2.46 1.26 15.78
N VAL A 42 -3.35 1.96 16.49
CA VAL A 42 -4.58 1.39 17.02
C VAL A 42 -5.69 1.67 15.99
N ASP A 43 -6.31 0.63 15.47
CA ASP A 43 -7.28 0.72 14.39
C ASP A 43 -8.42 -0.30 14.59
N ASP A 44 -9.63 0.19 14.82
CA ASP A 44 -10.81 -0.62 15.15
C ASP A 44 -10.53 -1.64 16.27
N GLU A 45 -9.98 -1.19 17.42
CA GLU A 45 -9.61 -1.99 18.60
C GLU A 45 -8.47 -3.00 18.39
N ILE A 46 -7.88 -3.07 17.19
CA ILE A 46 -6.74 -3.92 16.92
C ILE A 46 -5.45 -3.11 17.00
N GLU A 47 -4.55 -3.53 17.87
CA GLU A 47 -3.22 -2.95 17.98
C GLU A 47 -2.30 -3.53 16.89
N LEU A 48 -2.02 -2.73 15.88
CA LEU A 48 -1.01 -3.04 14.87
C LEU A 48 0.35 -2.57 15.37
N PRO A 49 1.32 -3.46 15.60
CA PRO A 49 2.64 -3.07 16.07
C PRO A 49 3.41 -2.25 15.03
N ALA A 50 4.40 -1.49 15.47
CA ALA A 50 5.33 -0.82 14.58
C ALA A 50 5.96 -1.83 13.62
N PHE A 51 6.11 -1.43 12.37
CA PHE A 51 6.89 -2.22 11.41
C PHE A 51 8.36 -1.80 11.48
N ASP A 52 9.25 -2.77 11.70
CA ASP A 52 10.70 -2.54 11.68
C ASP A 52 11.20 -2.32 10.25
N TYR A 53 11.02 -1.08 9.76
CA TYR A 53 11.40 -0.67 8.42
C TYR A 53 12.92 -0.69 8.18
N THR A 54 13.72 -0.71 9.25
CA THR A 54 15.20 -0.75 9.14
C THR A 54 15.69 -2.07 8.53
N LYS A 55 14.90 -3.14 8.68
CA LYS A 55 15.16 -4.45 8.08
C LYS A 55 14.64 -4.60 6.64
N MET A 56 13.94 -3.57 6.12
CA MET A 56 13.44 -3.57 4.76
C MET A 56 14.42 -2.83 3.83
N ARG A 57 14.56 -3.32 2.59
CA ARG A 57 15.29 -2.55 1.59
C ARG A 57 14.55 -1.23 1.36
N GLU A 58 15.24 -0.10 1.51
CA GLU A 58 14.68 1.25 1.42
C GLU A 58 13.83 1.48 0.16
N ARG A 59 14.20 0.86 -0.98
CA ARG A 59 13.46 0.98 -2.24
C ARG A 59 12.00 0.51 -2.13
N TYR A 60 11.65 -0.37 -1.19
CA TYR A 60 10.29 -0.89 -1.00
C TYR A 60 9.47 -0.11 0.03
N LEU A 61 10.08 0.82 0.73
CA LEU A 61 9.35 1.71 1.63
C LEU A 61 8.54 2.73 0.82
N ARG A 62 7.40 3.13 1.37
CA ARG A 62 6.51 4.13 0.79
C ARG A 62 7.24 5.44 0.55
N ARG A 63 7.06 6.00 -0.65
CA ARG A 63 7.62 7.31 -1.01
C ARG A 63 6.87 7.99 -2.15
N VAL A 64 6.97 9.30 -2.23
CA VAL A 64 6.52 10.05 -3.40
C VAL A 64 7.60 9.96 -4.48
N VAL A 65 7.18 9.67 -5.71
CA VAL A 65 8.05 9.60 -6.89
C VAL A 65 7.50 10.48 -8.01
N LYS A 66 8.39 10.99 -8.87
CA LYS A 66 7.99 11.63 -10.13
C LYS A 66 7.49 10.52 -11.07
N LEU A 67 6.27 10.68 -11.58
CA LEU A 67 5.68 9.74 -12.53
C LEU A 67 4.74 10.50 -13.45
N ARG A 68 5.20 10.82 -14.65
CA ARG A 68 4.36 11.41 -15.69
C ARG A 68 3.58 10.28 -16.36
N THR A 69 2.29 10.44 -16.45
CA THR A 69 1.40 9.43 -17.04
C THR A 69 0.12 10.09 -17.53
N ARG A 70 -0.53 9.49 -18.55
CA ARG A 70 -1.87 9.89 -19.04
C ARG A 70 -3.02 9.53 -18.06
N TYR A 71 -2.75 8.72 -17.06
CA TYR A 71 -3.79 8.29 -16.13
C TYR A 71 -4.14 9.39 -15.13
N LYS A 72 -5.43 9.49 -14.82
CA LYS A 72 -5.96 10.50 -13.91
C LYS A 72 -5.49 10.24 -12.46
N PRO A 73 -5.32 11.28 -11.64
CA PRO A 73 -5.11 11.13 -10.20
C PRO A 73 -6.16 10.21 -9.57
N GLY A 74 -5.75 9.39 -8.61
CA GLY A 74 -6.57 8.35 -7.99
C GLY A 74 -6.52 6.99 -8.73
N THR A 75 -5.93 6.90 -9.92
CA THR A 75 -5.66 5.62 -10.58
C THR A 75 -4.56 4.88 -9.86
N ILE A 76 -4.71 3.57 -9.72
CA ILE A 76 -3.68 2.66 -9.19
C ILE A 76 -3.02 1.95 -10.37
N ILE A 77 -1.69 1.92 -10.42
CA ILE A 77 -0.93 1.08 -11.35
C ILE A 77 -0.17 0.05 -10.52
N VAL A 78 -0.34 -1.23 -10.84
CA VAL A 78 0.42 -2.34 -10.27
C VAL A 78 1.43 -2.80 -11.29
N ASP A 79 2.72 -2.68 -10.97
CA ASP A 79 3.83 -3.24 -11.69
C ASP A 79 4.26 -4.54 -11.01
N THR A 80 4.00 -5.67 -11.64
CA THR A 80 4.34 -6.97 -11.06
C THR A 80 5.81 -7.33 -11.24
N THR A 81 6.49 -6.72 -12.21
CA THR A 81 7.91 -6.99 -12.50
C THR A 81 8.83 -6.23 -11.57
N GLY A 82 8.48 -4.96 -11.26
CA GLY A 82 9.23 -4.12 -10.34
C GLY A 82 8.85 -4.31 -8.87
N PRO A 83 7.97 -5.21 -8.51
CA PRO A 83 6.99 -5.34 -7.42
C PRO A 83 6.67 -4.02 -6.70
N PHE A 84 6.04 -3.13 -7.46
CA PHE A 84 5.56 -1.84 -6.94
C PHE A 84 4.09 -1.58 -7.28
N LEU A 85 3.43 -0.84 -6.39
CA LEU A 85 2.13 -0.23 -6.63
C LEU A 85 2.28 1.29 -6.61
N TYR A 86 1.66 1.97 -7.57
CA TYR A 86 1.69 3.43 -7.71
C TYR A 86 0.28 3.98 -7.61
N LEU A 87 0.04 4.88 -6.66
CA LEU A 87 -1.17 5.69 -6.61
C LEU A 87 -0.89 7.03 -7.27
N ILE A 88 -1.50 7.27 -8.43
CA ILE A 88 -1.28 8.48 -9.23
C ILE A 88 -1.79 9.71 -8.48
N GLN A 89 -0.96 10.74 -8.41
CA GLN A 89 -1.23 12.03 -7.81
C GLN A 89 -1.26 13.14 -8.87
N ARG A 90 -1.73 14.33 -8.49
CA ARG A 90 -1.61 15.53 -9.33
C ARG A 90 -0.14 15.93 -9.48
N GLY A 91 0.15 16.75 -10.50
CA GLY A 91 1.47 17.34 -10.70
C GLY A 91 2.56 16.35 -11.14
N GLY A 92 2.21 15.28 -11.88
CA GLY A 92 3.19 14.32 -12.39
C GLY A 92 3.90 13.53 -11.29
N LYS A 93 3.20 13.24 -10.21
CA LYS A 93 3.69 12.49 -9.05
C LYS A 93 2.88 11.23 -8.82
N ALA A 94 3.44 10.27 -8.10
CA ALA A 94 2.73 9.13 -7.56
C ALA A 94 3.26 8.78 -6.17
N ILE A 95 2.42 8.20 -5.33
CA ILE A 95 2.88 7.50 -4.12
C ILE A 95 3.20 6.08 -4.56
N ARG A 96 4.45 5.66 -4.34
CA ARG A 96 4.92 4.32 -4.64
C ARG A 96 4.99 3.51 -3.36
N TYR A 97 4.45 2.29 -3.40
CA TYR A 97 4.49 1.30 -2.34
C TYR A 97 5.20 0.05 -2.84
N GLY A 98 6.01 -0.57 -1.99
CA GLY A 98 6.52 -1.91 -2.24
C GLY A 98 5.40 -2.94 -2.09
N ILE A 99 5.38 -3.94 -2.97
CA ILE A 99 4.42 -5.04 -2.89
C ILE A 99 5.13 -6.39 -2.95
N ALA A 100 4.44 -7.45 -2.53
CA ALA A 100 4.76 -8.81 -2.97
C ALA A 100 3.66 -9.27 -3.93
N VAL A 101 4.06 -9.97 -4.98
CA VAL A 101 3.15 -10.49 -6.00
C VAL A 101 3.08 -12.01 -5.82
N GLY A 102 1.89 -12.55 -5.56
CA GLY A 102 1.66 -13.99 -5.54
C GLY A 102 1.60 -14.56 -6.95
N LYS A 103 1.63 -15.90 -7.09
CA LYS A 103 1.55 -16.56 -8.40
C LYS A 103 0.36 -16.04 -9.22
N GLU A 104 -0.80 -15.97 -8.61
CA GLU A 104 -2.02 -15.50 -9.23
C GLU A 104 -1.88 -14.06 -9.77
N GLY A 105 -1.12 -13.19 -9.07
CA GLY A 105 -0.85 -11.82 -9.50
C GLY A 105 0.01 -11.71 -10.76
N PHE A 106 0.77 -12.76 -11.11
CA PHE A 106 1.51 -12.82 -12.37
C PHE A 106 0.69 -13.40 -13.53
N GLU A 107 -0.40 -14.10 -13.26
CA GLU A 107 -1.23 -14.75 -14.28
C GLU A 107 -2.19 -13.77 -14.95
N TRP A 108 -2.42 -12.60 -14.34
CA TRP A 108 -3.37 -11.62 -14.84
C TRP A 108 -2.77 -10.22 -15.01
N SER A 109 -3.09 -9.62 -16.13
CA SER A 109 -2.87 -8.20 -16.41
C SER A 109 -4.12 -7.58 -17.04
N GLY A 110 -4.24 -6.27 -16.93
CA GLY A 110 -5.37 -5.53 -17.49
C GLY A 110 -5.95 -4.50 -16.54
N ASP A 111 -7.15 -4.05 -16.88
CA ASP A 111 -7.87 -3.01 -16.16
C ASP A 111 -8.93 -3.62 -15.23
N ALA A 112 -9.06 -3.04 -14.05
CA ALA A 112 -10.09 -3.36 -13.07
C ALA A 112 -10.51 -2.10 -12.33
N VAL A 113 -11.46 -2.24 -11.41
CA VAL A 113 -11.85 -1.18 -10.46
C VAL A 113 -11.89 -1.73 -9.04
N VAL A 114 -11.55 -0.88 -8.08
CA VAL A 114 -11.79 -1.19 -6.66
C VAL A 114 -13.29 -1.10 -6.39
N LYS A 115 -13.98 -2.21 -6.32
CA LYS A 115 -15.44 -2.24 -6.09
C LYS A 115 -15.80 -2.25 -4.61
N ARG A 116 -15.09 -3.04 -3.83
CA ARG A 116 -15.31 -3.22 -2.40
C ARG A 116 -14.03 -3.01 -1.61
N LYS A 117 -14.15 -2.43 -0.43
CA LYS A 117 -13.08 -2.18 0.52
C LYS A 117 -13.50 -2.73 1.88
N THR A 118 -12.62 -3.41 2.57
CA THR A 118 -12.90 -3.99 3.88
C THR A 118 -11.73 -3.71 4.83
N LYS A 119 -12.04 -3.19 6.00
CA LYS A 119 -11.12 -3.11 7.13
C LYS A 119 -11.10 -4.47 7.83
N TRP A 120 -9.96 -4.90 8.28
CA TRP A 120 -9.74 -6.12 9.05
C TRP A 120 -10.58 -7.31 8.56
N PRO A 121 -10.33 -7.76 7.30
CA PRO A 121 -11.16 -8.78 6.67
C PRO A 121 -11.00 -10.13 7.36
N THR A 122 -12.06 -10.93 7.35
CA THR A 122 -11.97 -12.38 7.58
C THR A 122 -11.28 -13.04 6.40
N TRP A 123 -10.41 -14.00 6.65
CA TRP A 123 -9.73 -14.78 5.63
C TRP A 123 -10.18 -16.23 5.66
N THR A 124 -10.67 -16.72 4.54
CA THR A 124 -10.98 -18.15 4.34
C THR A 124 -9.93 -18.75 3.41
N PRO A 125 -9.19 -19.77 3.84
CA PRO A 125 -8.23 -20.44 3.00
C PRO A 125 -8.93 -21.14 1.83
N PRO A 126 -8.42 -21.02 0.58
CA PRO A 126 -8.93 -21.83 -0.53
C PRO A 126 -8.80 -23.33 -0.24
N ALA A 127 -9.73 -24.13 -0.76
CA ALA A 127 -9.75 -25.59 -0.54
C ALA A 127 -8.42 -26.27 -0.94
N GLU A 128 -7.83 -25.83 -2.06
CA GLU A 128 -6.53 -26.34 -2.52
C GLU A 128 -5.39 -25.97 -1.54
N MET A 129 -5.50 -24.85 -0.84
CA MET A 129 -4.52 -24.48 0.18
C MET A 129 -4.66 -25.34 1.42
N ILE A 130 -5.89 -25.69 1.82
CA ILE A 130 -6.15 -26.64 2.91
C ILE A 130 -5.61 -28.02 2.54
N ALA A 131 -5.82 -28.49 1.29
CA ALA A 131 -5.29 -29.76 0.81
C ALA A 131 -3.77 -29.84 0.91
N ARG A 132 -3.07 -28.74 0.57
CA ARG A 132 -1.60 -28.64 0.70
C ARG A 132 -1.11 -28.42 2.13
N GLN A 133 -1.94 -27.83 2.98
CA GLN A 133 -1.62 -27.47 4.37
C GLN A 133 -2.80 -27.81 5.28
N PRO A 134 -3.00 -29.09 5.67
CA PRO A 134 -4.19 -29.55 6.43
C PRO A 134 -4.42 -28.80 7.75
N LYS A 135 -3.38 -28.24 8.36
CA LYS A 135 -3.47 -27.40 9.56
C LYS A 135 -4.34 -26.15 9.38
N LEU A 136 -4.61 -25.74 8.14
CA LEU A 136 -5.46 -24.61 7.84
C LEU A 136 -6.97 -24.98 7.87
N ALA A 137 -7.30 -26.26 7.99
CA ALA A 137 -8.71 -26.71 8.06
C ALA A 137 -9.47 -26.05 9.22
N VAL A 138 -8.79 -25.71 10.31
CA VAL A 138 -9.41 -25.01 11.45
C VAL A 138 -9.98 -23.62 11.05
N TYR A 139 -9.57 -23.07 9.92
CA TYR A 139 -10.03 -21.81 9.37
C TYR A 139 -10.94 -21.97 8.15
N ALA A 140 -11.48 -23.16 7.89
CA ALA A 140 -12.37 -23.41 6.75
C ALA A 140 -13.60 -22.48 6.76
N GLU A 141 -14.11 -22.15 7.96
CA GLU A 141 -15.22 -21.21 8.16
C GLU A 141 -14.77 -19.76 8.28
N GLY A 142 -13.48 -19.48 8.18
CA GLY A 142 -12.88 -18.15 8.22
C GLY A 142 -11.99 -17.90 9.42
N MET A 143 -10.80 -17.37 9.15
CA MET A 143 -9.90 -16.85 10.18
C MET A 143 -10.36 -15.44 10.54
N PRO A 144 -10.61 -15.13 11.82
CA PRO A 144 -11.00 -13.80 12.27
C PRO A 144 -10.00 -12.71 11.89
N ALA A 145 -10.47 -11.48 11.94
CA ALA A 145 -9.65 -10.29 11.84
C ALA A 145 -8.50 -10.29 12.86
N GLY A 146 -7.39 -9.67 12.51
CA GLY A 146 -6.24 -9.50 13.42
C GLY A 146 -4.91 -9.50 12.71
N VAL A 147 -3.85 -9.17 13.46
CA VAL A 147 -2.48 -9.01 12.94
C VAL A 147 -1.88 -10.32 12.38
N ARG A 148 -2.42 -11.47 12.78
CA ARG A 148 -2.00 -12.79 12.27
C ARG A 148 -2.75 -13.23 11.01
N ASN A 149 -3.81 -12.49 10.61
CA ASN A 149 -4.60 -12.80 9.43
C ASN A 149 -3.78 -12.52 8.15
N PRO A 150 -3.72 -13.46 7.19
CA PRO A 150 -2.94 -13.31 5.96
C PRO A 150 -3.36 -12.11 5.09
N LEU A 151 -4.62 -11.64 5.18
CA LEU A 151 -5.09 -10.44 4.47
C LEU A 151 -4.69 -9.13 5.18
N GLY A 152 -4.16 -9.21 6.40
CA GLY A 152 -3.74 -8.06 7.17
C GLY A 152 -4.85 -7.05 7.47
N ALA A 153 -4.47 -5.79 7.61
CA ALA A 153 -5.35 -4.73 8.11
C ALA A 153 -6.45 -4.30 7.12
N ARG A 154 -6.26 -4.47 5.81
CA ARG A 154 -7.18 -4.01 4.76
C ARG A 154 -7.20 -4.97 3.58
N ALA A 155 -8.34 -5.04 2.90
CA ALA A 155 -8.46 -5.66 1.58
C ALA A 155 -9.30 -4.78 0.65
N MET A 156 -8.80 -4.60 -0.59
CA MET A 156 -9.50 -3.94 -1.68
C MET A 156 -9.73 -4.96 -2.79
N TYR A 157 -11.00 -5.17 -3.14
CA TYR A 157 -11.45 -6.21 -4.06
C TYR A 157 -11.57 -5.63 -5.47
N LEU A 158 -10.92 -6.29 -6.43
CA LEU A 158 -10.85 -5.84 -7.81
C LEU A 158 -11.91 -6.52 -8.66
N PHE A 159 -12.66 -5.69 -9.39
CA PHE A 159 -13.74 -6.15 -10.27
C PHE A 159 -13.47 -5.68 -11.69
N LYS A 160 -13.82 -6.53 -12.67
CA LYS A 160 -13.80 -6.20 -14.09
C LYS A 160 -15.17 -6.53 -14.68
N ASP A 161 -15.75 -5.63 -15.44
CA ASP A 161 -17.05 -5.78 -16.10
C ASP A 161 -18.16 -6.30 -15.15
N GLY A 162 -18.17 -5.75 -13.93
CA GLY A 162 -19.12 -6.10 -12.88
C GLY A 162 -18.86 -7.42 -12.13
N ARG A 163 -17.87 -8.21 -12.56
CA ARG A 163 -17.52 -9.52 -11.99
C ARG A 163 -16.30 -9.40 -11.08
N ASP A 164 -16.31 -10.17 -9.99
CA ASP A 164 -15.15 -10.29 -9.10
C ASP A 164 -14.01 -11.01 -9.85
N THR A 165 -12.86 -10.36 -9.94
CA THR A 165 -11.66 -10.93 -10.59
C THR A 165 -10.95 -11.95 -9.72
N MET A 166 -11.36 -12.11 -8.48
CA MET A 166 -10.64 -12.84 -7.43
C MET A 166 -9.28 -12.23 -7.06
N TYR A 167 -8.87 -11.12 -7.68
CA TYR A 167 -7.66 -10.38 -7.31
C TYR A 167 -7.93 -9.33 -6.23
N ARG A 168 -6.97 -9.16 -5.34
CA ARG A 168 -7.05 -8.27 -4.18
C ARG A 168 -5.75 -7.48 -4.01
N ILE A 169 -5.88 -6.25 -3.53
CA ILE A 169 -4.77 -5.50 -2.92
C ILE A 169 -5.03 -5.58 -1.41
N HIS A 170 -4.09 -6.12 -0.64
CA HIS A 170 -4.33 -6.38 0.78
C HIS A 170 -3.06 -6.26 1.63
N GLY A 171 -3.22 -6.18 2.95
CA GLY A 171 -2.12 -6.22 3.89
C GLY A 171 -1.47 -7.60 4.01
N THR A 172 -0.63 -7.80 4.99
CA THR A 172 -0.02 -9.11 5.24
C THR A 172 0.45 -9.28 6.68
N ASN A 173 0.42 -10.51 7.16
CA ASN A 173 1.10 -10.93 8.39
C ASN A 173 2.58 -11.33 8.15
N HIS A 174 3.05 -11.26 6.90
CA HIS A 174 4.44 -11.56 6.50
C HIS A 174 5.07 -10.38 5.75
N PRO A 175 5.31 -9.22 6.41
CA PRO A 175 5.75 -7.99 5.74
C PRO A 175 7.10 -8.12 5.05
N PHE A 176 8.01 -9.00 5.51
CA PHE A 176 9.30 -9.24 4.88
C PHE A 176 9.23 -10.09 3.58
N SER A 177 8.01 -10.45 3.14
CA SER A 177 7.78 -10.98 1.79
C SER A 177 7.74 -9.89 0.72
N ILE A 178 7.61 -8.62 1.11
CA ILE A 178 7.57 -7.49 0.17
C ILE A 178 8.85 -7.41 -0.67
N GLY A 179 8.69 -7.17 -1.96
CA GLY A 179 9.78 -7.19 -2.94
C GLY A 179 10.17 -8.58 -3.43
N LYS A 180 9.42 -9.62 -3.05
CA LYS A 180 9.64 -11.00 -3.46
C LYS A 180 8.41 -11.56 -4.18
N ASN A 181 8.63 -12.61 -4.95
CA ASN A 181 7.54 -13.43 -5.47
C ASN A 181 6.99 -14.27 -4.32
N ALA A 182 5.71 -14.15 -4.05
CA ALA A 182 5.04 -14.91 -3.02
C ALA A 182 4.36 -16.16 -3.61
N SER A 183 4.25 -17.21 -2.81
CA SER A 183 3.68 -18.49 -3.25
C SER A 183 2.15 -18.43 -3.45
N SER A 184 1.49 -17.43 -2.85
CA SER A 184 0.03 -17.24 -2.93
C SER A 184 -0.33 -15.79 -2.60
N GLY A 185 -1.57 -15.43 -2.89
CA GLY A 185 -2.10 -14.07 -2.71
C GLY A 185 -1.83 -13.20 -3.94
N CYS A 186 -2.59 -12.11 -4.05
CA CYS A 186 -2.54 -11.26 -5.23
C CYS A 186 -1.45 -10.18 -5.08
N PHE A 187 -1.80 -9.05 -4.44
CA PHE A 187 -0.88 -7.93 -4.25
C PHE A 187 -0.79 -7.59 -2.76
N ARG A 188 0.27 -8.07 -2.11
CA ARG A 188 0.47 -7.88 -0.66
C ARG A 188 1.21 -6.59 -0.39
N MET A 189 0.82 -5.91 0.68
CA MET A 189 1.45 -4.68 1.16
C MET A 189 1.79 -4.79 2.65
N ILE A 190 2.75 -4.00 3.12
CA ILE A 190 2.92 -3.74 4.56
C ILE A 190 1.60 -3.20 5.10
N ASN A 191 1.21 -3.57 6.32
CA ASN A 191 -0.08 -3.18 6.90
C ASN A 191 -0.24 -1.66 7.00
N GLN A 192 0.77 -0.93 7.42
CA GLN A 192 0.74 0.53 7.46
C GLN A 192 0.59 1.15 6.06
N ASP A 193 1.16 0.52 5.03
CA ASP A 193 1.05 0.97 3.65
C ASP A 193 -0.33 0.71 3.06
N VAL A 194 -0.94 -0.45 3.34
CA VAL A 194 -2.29 -0.72 2.84
C VAL A 194 -3.35 0.12 3.57
N ILE A 195 -3.13 0.50 4.83
CA ILE A 195 -3.98 1.45 5.56
C ILE A 195 -3.92 2.81 4.84
N ASP A 196 -2.73 3.35 4.60
CA ASP A 196 -2.54 4.61 3.89
C ASP A 196 -3.17 4.61 2.49
N LEU A 197 -2.95 3.54 1.71
CA LEU A 197 -3.57 3.40 0.38
C LEU A 197 -5.09 3.32 0.47
N TYR A 198 -5.61 2.54 1.42
CA TYR A 198 -7.03 2.36 1.63
C TYR A 198 -7.73 3.70 1.90
N ASP A 199 -7.17 4.56 2.74
CA ASP A 199 -7.77 5.84 3.12
C ASP A 199 -7.79 6.83 1.94
N ARG A 200 -6.83 6.72 1.02
CA ARG A 200 -6.74 7.58 -0.19
C ARG A 200 -7.61 7.11 -1.34
N VAL A 201 -7.89 5.82 -1.43
CA VAL A 201 -8.58 5.20 -2.57
C VAL A 201 -10.09 5.18 -2.34
N LYS A 202 -10.85 5.68 -3.30
CA LYS A 202 -12.32 5.61 -3.28
C LYS A 202 -12.82 4.36 -4.03
N PRO A 203 -13.97 3.78 -3.65
CA PRO A 203 -14.66 2.80 -4.50
C PRO A 203 -14.86 3.37 -5.91
N GLY A 204 -14.67 2.52 -6.93
CA GLY A 204 -14.66 2.93 -8.35
C GLY A 204 -13.28 3.36 -8.87
N ALA A 205 -12.25 3.46 -8.01
CA ALA A 205 -10.89 3.78 -8.46
C ALA A 205 -10.40 2.76 -9.49
N LYS A 206 -9.86 3.27 -10.61
CA LYS A 206 -9.28 2.43 -11.67
C LYS A 206 -7.99 1.78 -11.19
N VAL A 207 -7.83 0.50 -11.51
CA VAL A 207 -6.61 -0.29 -11.25
C VAL A 207 -6.12 -0.84 -12.57
N ILE A 208 -4.83 -0.68 -12.84
CA ILE A 208 -4.16 -1.17 -14.05
C ILE A 208 -3.05 -2.08 -13.61
N VAL A 209 -3.15 -3.36 -13.92
CA VAL A 209 -2.12 -4.36 -13.61
C VAL A 209 -1.30 -4.62 -14.86
N ARG A 210 0.01 -4.52 -14.74
CA ARG A 210 0.97 -4.68 -15.83
C ARG A 210 2.13 -5.57 -15.42
N HIS A 211 2.65 -6.29 -16.40
CA HIS A 211 3.90 -7.03 -16.30
C HIS A 211 5.08 -6.21 -16.89
N ALA A 212 5.05 -4.91 -16.64
CA ALA A 212 6.07 -3.96 -17.07
C ALA A 212 6.03 -2.74 -16.15
N PRO A 213 7.15 -2.02 -15.96
CA PRO A 213 7.15 -0.76 -15.22
C PRO A 213 6.23 0.25 -15.92
N PRO A 214 5.63 1.20 -15.16
CA PRO A 214 4.86 2.27 -15.78
C PRO A 214 5.78 3.09 -16.68
N ASP A 215 5.22 3.56 -17.80
CA ASP A 215 5.93 4.46 -18.69
C ASP A 215 6.15 5.81 -18.00
N TYR A 216 7.41 6.14 -17.79
CA TYR A 216 7.83 7.40 -17.18
C TYR A 216 7.99 8.54 -18.20
N SER A 217 8.00 8.22 -19.51
CA SER A 217 8.32 9.19 -20.56
C SER A 217 7.15 10.12 -20.91
N GLY A 218 5.94 9.70 -20.62
CA GLY A 218 4.73 10.48 -20.99
C GLY A 218 4.50 10.57 -22.52
N ASN A 219 5.29 9.85 -23.31
CA ASN A 219 5.12 9.73 -24.74
C ASN A 219 4.24 8.52 -25.06
N HIS A 220 2.98 8.78 -25.31
CA HIS A 220 2.07 8.03 -26.21
C HIS A 220 0.84 8.87 -26.49
#